data_e3c6a0af8086d14c3b6a8fd0e86e227e
#
_entry.id   e3c6a0af8086d14c3b6a8fd0e86e227e
#
_cell.length_a   1.000
_cell.length_b   1.000
_cell.length_c   1.000
_cell.angle_alpha   90.00
_cell.angle_beta   90.00
_cell.angle_gamma   90.00
#
_symmetry.space_group_name_H-M   'P 1'
#
loop_
_entity.id
_entity.type
_entity.pdbx_description
1 polymer ?
#
loop_
_entity_poly.entity_id
_entity_poly.type
_entity_poly.pdbx_seq_one_letter_code
_entity_poly.pdbx_strand_id
1 'polypeptide(L)'
;MREPDDLLTEASVTRRLVSLARGRAGRTALLADDWPAGLPGGADGCGYDTFAAVVQAAAAGLSWRGLRPRDAVGVLVPDAVSFAVASHAVRAAGGVPSPVDPGLCPAEMAGQLAESGARMIITSAGLADLAVAAADRSWVRQVLSFGEAPGATPFADLLGPDAIAPARGRPDDVALLPFARAADGRVRPAPVTHRGLLSRIDELDRQARIGGGDVVVAGPPAGDGLAYALLVDGALLRGATVIAVRLADLAVAAAAARATVALVPRGARADLPAGVRAIPVG
;
A
#
# COMPACT_ATOMS: atom_id res chain seq x y z
N MET A 1 -3.06 22.77 -18.62
CA MET A 1 -2.86 23.03 -17.20
C MET A 1 -4.20 22.76 -16.54
N ARG A 2 -4.36 21.62 -15.79
CA ARG A 2 -5.61 21.32 -15.07
C ARG A 2 -5.64 22.16 -13.80
N GLU A 3 -6.79 22.72 -13.48
CA GLU A 3 -6.95 23.54 -12.29
C GLU A 3 -6.77 22.72 -11.00
N PRO A 4 -6.32 23.34 -9.87
CA PRO A 4 -6.18 22.67 -8.57
C PRO A 4 -7.48 22.02 -8.07
N ASP A 5 -8.63 22.54 -8.48
CA ASP A 5 -9.96 22.04 -8.12
C ASP A 5 -10.29 20.66 -8.71
N ASP A 6 -9.65 20.27 -9.82
CA ASP A 6 -9.86 18.97 -10.46
C ASP A 6 -9.27 17.80 -9.62
N LEU A 7 -8.31 18.09 -8.72
CA LEU A 7 -7.73 17.10 -7.81
C LEU A 7 -8.65 16.76 -6.64
N LEU A 8 -9.45 17.72 -6.19
CA LEU A 8 -10.39 17.51 -5.07
C LEU A 8 -11.63 16.70 -5.50
N THR A 9 -11.95 16.71 -6.79
CA THR A 9 -13.08 15.94 -7.36
C THR A 9 -12.68 14.52 -7.77
N GLU A 10 -11.37 14.20 -7.84
CA GLU A 10 -10.91 12.86 -8.20
C GLU A 10 -11.20 11.85 -7.08
N ALA A 11 -12.05 10.90 -7.36
CA ALA A 11 -12.48 9.90 -6.38
C ALA A 11 -11.43 8.81 -6.12
N SER A 12 -10.50 8.57 -7.05
CA SER A 12 -9.51 7.50 -6.92
C SER A 12 -8.29 7.97 -6.12
N VAL A 13 -8.00 7.29 -5.01
CA VAL A 13 -6.81 7.51 -4.17
C VAL A 13 -5.53 7.49 -5.00
N THR A 14 -5.38 6.48 -5.86
CA THR A 14 -4.18 6.32 -6.71
C THR A 14 -4.05 7.43 -7.75
N ARG A 15 -5.16 7.86 -8.37
CA ARG A 15 -5.09 8.99 -9.33
C ARG A 15 -4.71 10.29 -8.65
N ARG A 16 -5.22 10.56 -7.45
CA ARG A 16 -4.80 11.73 -6.66
C ARG A 16 -3.29 11.70 -6.42
N LEU A 17 -2.76 10.54 -6.00
CA LEU A 17 -1.34 10.38 -5.73
C LEU A 17 -0.48 10.56 -6.98
N VAL A 18 -0.82 9.91 -8.10
CA VAL A 18 -0.09 10.05 -9.37
C VAL A 18 -0.20 11.47 -9.93
N SER A 19 -1.32 12.16 -9.76
CA SER A 19 -1.46 13.56 -10.14
C SER A 19 -0.59 14.48 -9.28
N LEU A 20 -0.55 14.24 -7.98
CA LEU A 20 0.30 14.98 -7.04
C LEU A 20 1.80 14.78 -7.36
N ALA A 21 2.20 13.58 -7.73
CA ALA A 21 3.58 13.23 -8.05
C ALA A 21 4.15 14.09 -9.21
N ARG A 22 3.32 14.47 -10.19
CA ARG A 22 3.72 15.33 -11.31
C ARG A 22 4.23 16.71 -10.87
N GLY A 23 3.69 17.24 -9.78
CA GLY A 23 4.13 18.52 -9.20
C GLY A 23 5.25 18.38 -8.16
N ARG A 24 5.76 17.16 -7.96
CA ARG A 24 6.73 16.85 -6.90
C ARG A 24 7.94 16.04 -7.41
N ALA A 25 8.28 16.20 -8.68
CA ALA A 25 9.47 15.60 -9.27
C ALA A 25 10.71 15.94 -8.44
N GLY A 26 11.55 14.93 -8.20
CA GLY A 26 12.78 15.07 -7.40
C GLY A 26 12.55 15.15 -5.88
N ARG A 27 11.30 15.08 -5.38
CA ARG A 27 11.04 14.98 -3.93
C ARG A 27 10.93 13.52 -3.51
N THR A 28 11.55 13.17 -2.39
CA THR A 28 11.46 11.84 -1.79
C THR A 28 10.02 11.54 -1.37
N ALA A 29 9.52 10.39 -1.76
CA ALA A 29 8.20 9.86 -1.38
C ALA A 29 8.30 8.83 -0.27
N LEU A 30 9.08 7.78 -0.50
CA LEU A 30 9.21 6.63 0.40
C LEU A 30 10.67 6.36 0.71
N LEU A 31 10.94 6.06 1.97
CA LEU A 31 12.22 5.54 2.47
C LEU A 31 11.94 4.27 3.28
N ALA A 32 12.86 3.30 3.21
CA ALA A 32 12.86 2.09 4.03
C ALA A 32 14.28 1.55 4.14
N ASP A 33 14.61 0.94 5.27
CA ASP A 33 15.92 0.31 5.49
C ASP A 33 16.15 -0.89 4.56
N ASP A 34 15.07 -1.63 4.25
CA ASP A 34 15.04 -2.73 3.27
C ASP A 34 14.16 -2.31 2.08
N TRP A 35 14.79 -1.78 1.03
CA TRP A 35 14.08 -1.44 -0.19
C TRP A 35 13.68 -2.72 -0.94
N PRO A 36 12.39 -2.88 -1.35
CA PRO A 36 11.93 -4.13 -1.96
C PRO A 36 12.70 -4.48 -3.24
N ALA A 37 13.20 -5.71 -3.29
CA ALA A 37 14.04 -6.19 -4.38
C ALA A 37 13.30 -6.08 -5.74
N GLY A 38 14.03 -5.61 -6.75
CA GLY A 38 13.52 -5.43 -8.11
C GLY A 38 12.69 -4.16 -8.32
N LEU A 39 12.48 -3.33 -7.31
CA LEU A 39 11.85 -2.01 -7.49
C LEU A 39 12.88 -0.94 -7.87
N PRO A 40 12.56 -0.08 -8.86
CA PRO A 40 13.36 1.11 -9.14
C PRO A 40 13.40 2.06 -7.94
N GLY A 41 14.59 2.59 -7.65
CA GLY A 41 14.83 3.51 -6.54
C GLY A 41 16.31 3.60 -6.22
N GLY A 42 16.67 4.41 -5.22
CA GLY A 42 17.99 4.39 -4.58
C GLY A 42 18.08 3.26 -3.55
N ALA A 43 19.25 3.11 -2.89
CA ALA A 43 19.47 2.08 -1.88
C ALA A 43 18.43 2.11 -0.76
N ASP A 44 17.93 3.31 -0.42
CA ASP A 44 17.08 3.52 0.75
C ASP A 44 15.67 4.05 0.40
N GLY A 45 15.32 4.19 -0.91
CA GLY A 45 14.01 4.73 -1.23
C GLY A 45 13.81 5.27 -2.64
N CYS A 46 12.66 5.93 -2.88
CA CYS A 46 12.34 6.52 -4.17
C CYS A 46 11.65 7.88 -4.06
N GLY A 47 11.73 8.65 -5.15
CA GLY A 47 10.99 9.89 -5.34
C GLY A 47 9.53 9.65 -5.75
N TYR A 48 8.74 10.71 -5.69
CA TYR A 48 7.34 10.70 -6.12
C TYR A 48 7.16 10.35 -7.59
N ASP A 49 8.05 10.85 -8.45
CA ASP A 49 8.10 10.55 -9.88
C ASP A 49 8.38 9.08 -10.15
N THR A 50 9.40 8.52 -9.49
CA THR A 50 9.74 7.10 -9.57
C THR A 50 8.59 6.22 -9.05
N PHE A 51 8.03 6.56 -7.89
CA PHE A 51 6.87 5.83 -7.34
C PHE A 51 5.69 5.80 -8.33
N ALA A 52 5.33 6.96 -8.90
CA ALA A 52 4.25 7.05 -9.86
C ALA A 52 4.54 6.26 -11.15
N ALA A 53 5.77 6.28 -11.63
CA ALA A 53 6.19 5.52 -12.81
C ALA A 53 6.10 4.01 -12.56
N VAL A 54 6.60 3.53 -11.42
CA VAL A 54 6.52 2.11 -11.01
C VAL A 54 5.06 1.65 -10.91
N VAL A 55 4.20 2.44 -10.26
CA VAL A 55 2.77 2.13 -10.12
C VAL A 55 2.09 2.00 -11.49
N GLN A 56 2.38 2.90 -12.43
CA GLN A 56 1.77 2.90 -13.76
C GLN A 56 2.29 1.77 -14.65
N ALA A 57 3.59 1.47 -14.59
CA ALA A 57 4.18 0.34 -15.31
C ALA A 57 3.67 -1.01 -14.77
N ALA A 58 3.65 -1.17 -13.43
CA ALA A 58 3.12 -2.39 -12.81
C ALA A 58 1.63 -2.58 -13.11
N ALA A 59 0.83 -1.51 -13.16
CA ALA A 59 -0.57 -1.59 -13.55
C ALA A 59 -0.75 -2.08 -14.98
N ALA A 60 0.10 -1.64 -15.92
CA ALA A 60 0.11 -2.15 -17.30
C ALA A 60 0.44 -3.64 -17.31
N GLY A 61 1.49 -4.06 -16.60
CA GLY A 61 1.89 -5.45 -16.48
C GLY A 61 0.81 -6.35 -15.86
N LEU A 62 0.12 -5.90 -14.81
CA LEU A 62 -1.02 -6.60 -14.22
C LEU A 62 -2.19 -6.75 -15.20
N SER A 63 -2.53 -5.68 -15.94
CA SER A 63 -3.58 -5.72 -16.94
C SER A 63 -3.24 -6.67 -18.09
N TRP A 64 -1.98 -6.67 -18.56
CA TRP A 64 -1.49 -7.60 -19.56
C TRP A 64 -1.57 -9.06 -19.10
N ARG A 65 -1.33 -9.32 -17.81
CA ARG A 65 -1.48 -10.65 -17.18
C ARG A 65 -2.94 -11.04 -16.90
N GLY A 66 -3.90 -10.21 -17.31
CA GLY A 66 -5.33 -10.54 -17.28
C GLY A 66 -6.09 -9.99 -16.07
N LEU A 67 -5.49 -9.11 -15.24
CA LEU A 67 -6.24 -8.40 -14.20
C LEU A 67 -7.30 -7.51 -14.85
N ARG A 68 -8.55 -7.69 -14.45
CA ARG A 68 -9.70 -6.91 -14.94
C ARG A 68 -10.18 -5.93 -13.86
N PRO A 69 -10.89 -4.87 -14.27
CA PRO A 69 -11.54 -3.98 -13.32
C PRO A 69 -12.42 -4.74 -12.32
N ARG A 70 -12.25 -4.40 -11.04
CA ARG A 70 -12.89 -5.00 -9.85
C ARG A 70 -12.42 -6.39 -9.46
N ASP A 71 -11.48 -7.02 -10.18
CA ASP A 71 -10.87 -8.25 -9.71
C ASP A 71 -10.11 -7.99 -8.40
N ALA A 72 -10.28 -8.87 -7.43
CA ALA A 72 -9.49 -8.83 -6.21
C ALA A 72 -8.09 -9.44 -6.43
N VAL A 73 -7.09 -8.83 -5.80
CA VAL A 73 -5.71 -9.32 -5.77
C VAL A 73 -5.27 -9.43 -4.32
N GLY A 74 -4.86 -10.61 -3.89
CA GLY A 74 -4.26 -10.80 -2.57
C GLY A 74 -2.95 -10.01 -2.45
N VAL A 75 -2.73 -9.37 -1.31
CA VAL A 75 -1.48 -8.65 -1.01
C VAL A 75 -0.93 -9.17 0.31
N LEU A 76 0.08 -10.05 0.23
CA LEU A 76 0.73 -10.72 1.34
C LEU A 76 2.18 -10.22 1.44
N VAL A 77 2.39 -9.09 2.07
CA VAL A 77 3.71 -8.46 2.21
C VAL A 77 3.95 -7.99 3.64
N PRO A 78 5.21 -8.03 4.13
CA PRO A 78 5.51 -7.72 5.52
C PRO A 78 5.73 -6.23 5.77
N ASP A 79 5.95 -5.45 4.71
CA ASP A 79 6.39 -4.06 4.78
C ASP A 79 5.44 -3.09 4.07
N ALA A 80 5.47 -1.83 4.51
CA ALA A 80 4.58 -0.80 4.02
C ALA A 80 4.93 -0.31 2.60
N VAL A 81 6.17 -0.39 2.17
CA VAL A 81 6.58 0.03 0.81
C VAL A 81 6.05 -0.93 -0.23
N SER A 82 6.30 -2.24 -0.04
CA SER A 82 5.73 -3.29 -0.89
C SER A 82 4.21 -3.21 -0.93
N PHE A 83 3.57 -2.96 0.23
CA PHE A 83 2.13 -2.80 0.31
C PHE A 83 1.64 -1.59 -0.49
N ALA A 84 2.28 -0.42 -0.34
CA ALA A 84 1.91 0.79 -1.07
C ALA A 84 2.04 0.58 -2.59
N VAL A 85 3.19 0.06 -3.05
CA VAL A 85 3.42 -0.19 -4.47
C VAL A 85 2.41 -1.18 -5.04
N ALA A 86 2.22 -2.35 -4.39
CA ALA A 86 1.27 -3.37 -4.83
C ALA A 86 -0.17 -2.83 -4.85
N SER A 87 -0.61 -2.19 -3.77
CA SER A 87 -1.97 -1.68 -3.65
C SER A 87 -2.28 -0.59 -4.67
N HIS A 88 -1.33 0.34 -4.90
CA HIS A 88 -1.51 1.37 -5.91
C HIS A 88 -1.45 0.82 -7.33
N ALA A 89 -0.58 -0.16 -7.62
CA ALA A 89 -0.53 -0.82 -8.94
C ALA A 89 -1.85 -1.55 -9.24
N VAL A 90 -2.39 -2.30 -8.29
CA VAL A 90 -3.68 -2.99 -8.42
C VAL A 90 -4.82 -1.98 -8.65
N ARG A 91 -4.90 -0.91 -7.84
CA ARG A 91 -5.91 0.15 -8.02
C ARG A 91 -5.73 0.89 -9.34
N ALA A 92 -4.51 1.13 -9.78
CA ALA A 92 -4.24 1.78 -11.07
C ALA A 92 -4.73 0.94 -12.25
N ALA A 93 -4.63 -0.39 -12.16
CA ALA A 93 -5.19 -1.32 -13.13
C ALA A 93 -6.73 -1.47 -13.01
N GLY A 94 -7.36 -0.84 -12.02
CA GLY A 94 -8.79 -0.94 -11.75
C GLY A 94 -9.19 -2.13 -10.87
N GLY A 95 -8.24 -2.91 -10.36
CA GLY A 95 -8.47 -4.00 -9.43
C GLY A 95 -8.64 -3.54 -7.98
N VAL A 96 -8.86 -4.48 -7.09
CA VAL A 96 -9.11 -4.26 -5.66
C VAL A 96 -8.04 -5.00 -4.85
N PRO A 97 -7.10 -4.31 -4.17
CA PRO A 97 -6.16 -4.96 -3.28
C PRO A 97 -6.90 -5.56 -2.07
N SER A 98 -6.60 -6.82 -1.77
CA SER A 98 -7.11 -7.55 -0.60
C SER A 98 -5.93 -7.93 0.29
N PRO A 99 -5.68 -7.20 1.39
CA PRO A 99 -4.61 -7.51 2.32
C PRO A 99 -4.76 -8.88 2.95
N VAL A 100 -3.67 -9.63 3.03
CA VAL A 100 -3.59 -10.93 3.68
C VAL A 100 -2.62 -10.84 4.84
N ASP A 101 -3.04 -11.30 6.02
CA ASP A 101 -2.18 -11.28 7.21
C ASP A 101 -1.12 -12.40 7.11
N PRO A 102 0.18 -12.07 7.18
CA PRO A 102 1.26 -13.07 7.15
C PRO A 102 1.28 -13.99 8.39
N GLY A 103 0.56 -13.65 9.45
CA GLY A 103 0.41 -14.51 10.63
C GLY A 103 -0.59 -15.67 10.46
N LEU A 104 -1.36 -15.70 9.37
CA LEU A 104 -2.30 -16.78 9.08
C LEU A 104 -1.59 -18.04 8.56
N CYS A 105 -2.19 -19.21 8.80
CA CYS A 105 -1.74 -20.43 8.14
C CYS A 105 -2.21 -20.46 6.66
N PRO A 106 -1.56 -21.27 5.78
CA PRO A 106 -1.92 -21.34 4.36
C PRO A 106 -3.39 -21.68 4.09
N ALA A 107 -4.03 -22.47 4.95
CA ALA A 107 -5.44 -22.83 4.79
C ALA A 107 -6.38 -21.64 5.08
N GLU A 108 -6.06 -20.83 6.09
CA GLU A 108 -6.82 -19.60 6.40
C GLU A 108 -6.63 -18.55 5.30
N MET A 109 -5.38 -18.38 4.82
CA MET A 109 -5.10 -17.50 3.67
C MET A 109 -5.89 -17.93 2.43
N ALA A 110 -5.89 -19.24 2.12
CA ALA A 110 -6.65 -19.78 0.99
C ALA A 110 -8.15 -19.52 1.13
N GLY A 111 -8.70 -19.61 2.34
CA GLY A 111 -10.09 -19.25 2.62
C GLY A 111 -10.39 -17.78 2.29
N GLN A 112 -9.54 -16.85 2.75
CA GLN A 112 -9.68 -15.43 2.44
C GLN A 112 -9.54 -15.13 0.94
N LEU A 113 -8.56 -15.77 0.27
CA LEU A 113 -8.36 -15.64 -1.18
C LEU A 113 -9.56 -16.15 -1.98
N ALA A 114 -10.13 -17.27 -1.57
CA ALA A 114 -11.33 -17.83 -2.18
C ALA A 114 -12.56 -16.93 -1.97
N GLU A 115 -12.76 -16.42 -0.75
CA GLU A 115 -13.90 -15.55 -0.41
C GLU A 115 -13.80 -14.18 -1.09
N SER A 116 -12.59 -13.64 -1.27
CA SER A 116 -12.38 -12.42 -2.06
C SER A 116 -12.51 -12.64 -3.57
N GLY A 117 -12.46 -13.88 -4.04
CA GLY A 117 -12.43 -14.23 -5.46
C GLY A 117 -11.08 -13.93 -6.13
N ALA A 118 -10.02 -13.76 -5.35
CA ALA A 118 -8.70 -13.43 -5.87
C ALA A 118 -8.15 -14.52 -6.79
N ARG A 119 -7.63 -14.10 -7.94
CA ARG A 119 -6.95 -14.97 -8.90
C ARG A 119 -5.45 -14.69 -9.02
N MET A 120 -5.00 -13.63 -8.40
CA MET A 120 -3.60 -13.24 -8.27
C MET A 120 -3.29 -12.93 -6.81
N ILE A 121 -2.05 -13.19 -6.40
CA ILE A 121 -1.49 -12.75 -5.12
C ILE A 121 -0.14 -12.10 -5.37
N ILE A 122 0.09 -10.96 -4.72
CA ILE A 122 1.39 -10.28 -4.70
C ILE A 122 1.99 -10.51 -3.31
N THR A 123 3.24 -10.96 -3.27
CA THR A 123 3.95 -11.29 -2.03
C THR A 123 5.38 -10.75 -2.05
N SER A 124 6.15 -11.01 -1.01
CA SER A 124 7.61 -10.84 -0.99
C SER A 124 8.31 -12.19 -1.08
N ALA A 125 9.58 -12.22 -1.48
CA ALA A 125 10.34 -13.44 -1.59
C ALA A 125 10.35 -14.26 -0.28
N GLY A 126 10.44 -13.58 0.88
CA GLY A 126 10.42 -14.24 2.18
C GLY A 126 9.08 -14.88 2.58
N LEU A 127 7.98 -14.54 1.88
CA LEU A 127 6.65 -15.11 2.12
C LEU A 127 6.12 -15.91 0.94
N ALA A 128 6.96 -16.15 -0.09
CA ALA A 128 6.54 -16.81 -1.32
C ALA A 128 6.05 -18.24 -1.10
N ASP A 129 6.71 -19.02 -0.24
CA ASP A 129 6.29 -20.38 0.09
C ASP A 129 4.88 -20.43 0.69
N LEU A 130 4.56 -19.47 1.58
CA LEU A 130 3.21 -19.33 2.15
C LEU A 130 2.19 -18.94 1.08
N ALA A 131 2.55 -18.01 0.20
CA ALA A 131 1.69 -17.57 -0.89
C ALA A 131 1.39 -18.70 -1.87
N VAL A 132 2.40 -19.49 -2.27
CA VAL A 132 2.26 -20.65 -3.14
C VAL A 132 1.38 -21.72 -2.47
N ALA A 133 1.65 -22.04 -1.21
CA ALA A 133 0.85 -23.03 -0.47
C ALA A 133 -0.63 -22.60 -0.29
N ALA A 134 -0.90 -21.30 -0.19
CA ALA A 134 -2.26 -20.77 -0.16
C ALA A 134 -2.90 -20.77 -1.57
N ALA A 135 -2.11 -20.45 -2.61
CA ALA A 135 -2.56 -20.48 -4.01
C ALA A 135 -3.03 -21.86 -4.42
N ASP A 136 -2.26 -22.92 -4.08
CA ASP A 136 -2.57 -24.33 -4.38
C ASP A 136 -3.92 -24.78 -3.78
N ARG A 137 -4.41 -24.08 -2.76
CA ARG A 137 -5.67 -24.38 -2.05
C ARG A 137 -6.80 -23.39 -2.37
N SER A 138 -6.59 -22.48 -3.32
CA SER A 138 -7.52 -21.42 -3.67
C SER A 138 -7.74 -21.31 -5.18
N TRP A 139 -8.38 -20.20 -5.60
CA TRP A 139 -8.58 -19.89 -7.02
C TRP A 139 -7.43 -19.07 -7.63
N VAL A 140 -6.38 -18.79 -6.87
CA VAL A 140 -5.19 -18.06 -7.34
C VAL A 140 -4.49 -18.87 -8.44
N ARG A 141 -4.12 -18.16 -9.51
CA ARG A 141 -3.44 -18.72 -10.69
C ARG A 141 -2.05 -18.14 -10.91
N GLN A 142 -1.80 -16.98 -10.29
CA GLN A 142 -0.52 -16.28 -10.44
C GLN A 142 -0.06 -15.79 -9.09
N VAL A 143 1.17 -16.12 -8.74
CA VAL A 143 1.89 -15.60 -7.58
C VAL A 143 2.97 -14.66 -8.12
N LEU A 144 2.94 -13.41 -7.67
CA LEU A 144 3.92 -12.38 -8.03
C LEU A 144 4.73 -12.04 -6.78
N SER A 145 6.05 -11.87 -6.91
CA SER A 145 6.91 -11.67 -5.74
C SER A 145 7.85 -10.47 -5.90
N PHE A 146 7.91 -9.62 -4.90
CA PHE A 146 9.03 -8.71 -4.73
C PHE A 146 10.28 -9.53 -4.41
N GLY A 147 11.24 -9.53 -5.36
CA GLY A 147 12.36 -10.43 -5.39
C GLY A 147 12.04 -11.78 -6.05
N GLU A 148 13.10 -12.51 -6.37
CA GLU A 148 13.00 -13.85 -6.96
C GLU A 148 12.62 -14.89 -5.91
N ALA A 149 11.68 -15.77 -6.25
CA ALA A 149 11.29 -16.87 -5.40
C ALA A 149 10.74 -18.06 -6.23
N PRO A 150 10.96 -19.32 -5.79
CA PRO A 150 10.40 -20.48 -6.44
C PRO A 150 8.87 -20.43 -6.50
N GLY A 151 8.29 -20.78 -7.64
CA GLY A 151 6.84 -20.80 -7.83
C GLY A 151 6.17 -19.43 -7.96
N ALA A 152 6.93 -18.34 -7.95
CA ALA A 152 6.45 -17.00 -8.14
C ALA A 152 7.12 -16.30 -9.33
N THR A 153 6.40 -15.41 -9.97
CA THR A 153 6.96 -14.52 -11.00
C THR A 153 7.50 -13.27 -10.32
N PRO A 154 8.70 -12.80 -10.64
CA PRO A 154 9.22 -11.53 -10.09
C PRO A 154 8.30 -10.35 -10.40
N PHE A 155 8.01 -9.51 -9.40
CA PHE A 155 7.22 -8.29 -9.58
C PHE A 155 7.88 -7.34 -10.59
N ALA A 156 9.20 -7.35 -10.66
CA ALA A 156 9.98 -6.59 -11.64
C ALA A 156 9.58 -6.89 -13.09
N ASP A 157 9.10 -8.10 -13.39
CA ASP A 157 8.62 -8.49 -14.73
C ASP A 157 7.32 -7.78 -15.15
N LEU A 158 6.66 -7.08 -14.21
CA LEU A 158 5.54 -6.21 -14.52
C LEU A 158 5.99 -4.84 -15.03
N LEU A 159 7.25 -4.45 -14.76
CA LEU A 159 7.76 -3.12 -15.00
C LEU A 159 8.30 -2.99 -16.44
N GLY A 160 7.44 -3.25 -17.42
CA GLY A 160 7.76 -3.07 -18.82
C GLY A 160 7.82 -1.58 -19.21
N PRO A 161 8.16 -1.31 -20.50
CA PRO A 161 8.24 0.07 -21.02
C PRO A 161 6.88 0.76 -21.10
N ASP A 162 5.80 -0.02 -21.11
CA ASP A 162 4.46 0.51 -21.19
C ASP A 162 3.98 0.98 -19.81
N ALA A 163 3.29 2.11 -19.80
CA ALA A 163 2.64 2.63 -18.61
C ALA A 163 1.21 3.06 -18.94
N ILE A 164 0.28 2.76 -18.04
CA ILE A 164 -1.11 3.16 -18.22
C ILE A 164 -1.50 4.28 -17.24
N ALA A 165 -2.40 5.14 -17.68
CA ALA A 165 -3.02 6.08 -16.75
C ALA A 165 -3.86 5.31 -15.72
N PRO A 166 -3.79 5.66 -14.43
CA PRO A 166 -4.56 4.97 -13.41
C PRO A 166 -6.05 5.00 -13.72
N ALA A 167 -6.72 3.87 -13.45
CA ALA A 167 -8.15 3.71 -13.68
C ALA A 167 -8.96 4.82 -12.98
N ARG A 168 -10.05 5.26 -13.63
CA ARG A 168 -11.00 6.20 -13.04
C ARG A 168 -11.92 5.42 -12.11
N GLY A 169 -11.65 5.51 -10.79
CA GLY A 169 -12.55 4.95 -9.78
C GLY A 169 -13.77 5.86 -9.55
N ARG A 170 -14.94 5.25 -9.32
CA ARG A 170 -16.09 5.98 -8.78
C ARG A 170 -15.92 6.10 -7.26
N PRO A 171 -16.54 7.11 -6.61
CA PRO A 171 -16.44 7.25 -5.15
C PRO A 171 -16.87 6.00 -4.39
N ASP A 172 -17.86 5.28 -4.90
CA ASP A 172 -18.45 4.10 -4.26
C ASP A 172 -17.86 2.76 -4.75
N ASP A 173 -16.90 2.79 -5.68
CA ASP A 173 -16.13 1.59 -6.04
C ASP A 173 -15.22 1.19 -4.86
N VAL A 174 -15.02 -0.12 -4.69
CA VAL A 174 -14.16 -0.66 -3.63
C VAL A 174 -12.70 -0.31 -3.91
N ALA A 175 -12.04 0.34 -2.95
CA ALA A 175 -10.62 0.73 -3.03
C ALA A 175 -9.70 -0.22 -2.27
N LEU A 176 -10.25 -0.96 -1.29
CA LEU A 176 -9.51 -1.90 -0.46
C LEU A 176 -10.50 -2.95 0.06
N LEU A 177 -10.10 -4.22 0.07
CA LEU A 177 -10.91 -5.34 0.57
C LEU A 177 -10.21 -6.07 1.72
N PRO A 178 -10.09 -5.46 2.91
CA PRO A 178 -9.56 -6.12 4.08
C PRO A 178 -10.56 -7.15 4.61
N PHE A 179 -10.06 -8.06 5.46
CA PHE A 179 -10.89 -8.95 6.24
C PHE A 179 -10.97 -8.45 7.68
N ALA A 180 -12.14 -8.49 8.25
CA ALA A 180 -12.38 -8.05 9.61
C ALA A 180 -13.21 -9.09 10.38
N ARG A 181 -12.99 -9.15 11.70
CA ARG A 181 -13.80 -10.00 12.59
C ARG A 181 -15.14 -9.34 12.83
N ALA A 182 -16.21 -10.01 12.42
CA ALA A 182 -17.59 -9.59 12.67
C ALA A 182 -18.00 -9.86 14.12
N ALA A 183 -19.15 -9.32 14.54
CA ALA A 183 -19.69 -9.50 15.89
C ALA A 183 -19.96 -10.98 16.25
N ASP A 184 -20.21 -11.83 15.25
CA ASP A 184 -20.39 -13.28 15.42
C ASP A 184 -19.05 -14.05 15.53
N GLY A 185 -17.92 -13.34 15.58
CA GLY A 185 -16.57 -13.89 15.67
C GLY A 185 -15.99 -14.40 14.35
N ARG A 186 -16.75 -14.42 13.27
CA ARG A 186 -16.28 -14.83 11.95
C ARG A 186 -15.49 -13.72 11.27
N VAL A 187 -14.44 -14.10 10.57
CA VAL A 187 -13.67 -13.19 9.72
C VAL A 187 -14.33 -13.13 8.34
N ARG A 188 -14.63 -11.92 7.88
CA ARG A 188 -15.34 -11.68 6.61
C ARG A 188 -14.75 -10.50 5.86
N PRO A 189 -14.95 -10.44 4.52
CA PRO A 189 -14.59 -9.25 3.74
C PRO A 189 -15.28 -7.99 4.29
N ALA A 190 -14.51 -6.93 4.46
CA ALA A 190 -14.98 -5.62 4.95
C ALA A 190 -14.62 -4.53 3.91
N PRO A 191 -15.36 -4.44 2.79
CA PRO A 191 -14.99 -3.57 1.68
C PRO A 191 -14.97 -2.09 2.10
N VAL A 192 -13.90 -1.40 1.73
CA VAL A 192 -13.73 0.04 1.92
C VAL A 192 -13.76 0.71 0.55
N THR A 193 -14.69 1.64 0.33
CA THR A 193 -14.80 2.38 -0.93
C THR A 193 -13.75 3.49 -1.02
N HIS A 194 -13.51 4.02 -2.22
CA HIS A 194 -12.64 5.19 -2.41
C HIS A 194 -13.10 6.37 -1.56
N ARG A 195 -14.40 6.66 -1.52
CA ARG A 195 -14.98 7.68 -0.64
C ARG A 195 -14.69 7.41 0.83
N GLY A 196 -14.91 6.18 1.28
CA GLY A 196 -14.69 5.78 2.67
C GLY A 196 -13.21 5.87 3.07
N LEU A 197 -12.29 5.49 2.18
CA LEU A 197 -10.86 5.57 2.44
C LEU A 197 -10.39 7.03 2.49
N LEU A 198 -10.79 7.85 1.51
CA LEU A 198 -10.45 9.27 1.48
C LEU A 198 -11.01 10.04 2.68
N SER A 199 -12.25 9.75 3.09
CA SER A 199 -12.84 10.36 4.28
C SER A 199 -12.05 10.06 5.57
N ARG A 200 -11.55 8.83 5.71
CA ARG A 200 -10.70 8.46 6.86
C ARG A 200 -9.32 9.12 6.79
N ILE A 201 -8.74 9.23 5.60
CA ILE A 201 -7.48 9.97 5.38
C ILE A 201 -7.67 11.45 5.75
N ASP A 202 -8.76 12.07 5.32
CA ASP A 202 -9.05 13.47 5.64
C ASP A 202 -9.32 13.68 7.14
N GLU A 203 -9.92 12.71 7.82
CA GLU A 203 -10.08 12.72 9.29
C GLU A 203 -8.73 12.67 10.00
N LEU A 204 -7.87 11.75 9.58
CA LEU A 204 -6.51 11.64 10.11
C LEU A 204 -5.74 12.96 9.90
N ASP A 205 -5.85 13.56 8.71
CA ASP A 205 -5.16 14.80 8.39
C ASP A 205 -5.64 15.99 9.23
N ARG A 206 -6.92 16.08 9.55
CA ARG A 206 -7.44 17.12 10.45
C ARG A 206 -6.77 17.09 11.83
N GLN A 207 -6.39 15.89 12.30
CA GLN A 207 -5.69 15.69 13.57
C GLN A 207 -4.17 15.87 13.41
N ALA A 208 -3.60 15.27 12.37
CA ALA A 208 -2.17 15.19 12.14
C ALA A 208 -1.58 16.47 11.50
N ARG A 209 -2.36 17.18 10.68
CA ARG A 209 -1.93 18.37 9.90
C ARG A 209 -0.62 18.14 9.17
N ILE A 210 -0.56 17.03 8.43
CA ILE A 210 0.63 16.65 7.67
C ILE A 210 0.73 17.53 6.43
N GLY A 211 1.91 18.07 6.18
CA GLY A 211 2.21 18.90 5.02
C GLY A 211 3.36 18.34 4.18
N GLY A 212 3.55 18.92 3.00
CA GLY A 212 4.60 18.47 2.07
C GLY A 212 6.04 18.71 2.51
N GLY A 213 6.26 19.38 3.63
CA GLY A 213 7.59 19.53 4.26
C GLY A 213 7.84 18.54 5.39
N ASP A 214 6.82 17.75 5.77
CA ASP A 214 6.96 16.80 6.87
C ASP A 214 7.72 15.53 6.43
N VAL A 215 8.46 14.98 7.39
CA VAL A 215 9.03 13.64 7.35
C VAL A 215 8.22 12.80 8.35
N VAL A 216 7.48 11.84 7.82
CA VAL A 216 6.54 11.02 8.58
C VAL A 216 7.13 9.64 8.78
N VAL A 217 7.32 9.23 10.02
CA VAL A 217 7.64 7.84 10.32
C VAL A 217 6.36 7.08 10.66
N ALA A 218 6.19 5.90 10.06
CA ALA A 218 5.00 5.08 10.23
C ALA A 218 5.36 3.61 10.45
N GLY A 219 4.76 3.01 11.49
CA GLY A 219 4.93 1.59 11.83
C GLY A 219 3.57 0.87 11.85
N PRO A 220 2.94 0.65 10.69
CA PRO A 220 1.66 -0.06 10.66
C PRO A 220 1.83 -1.51 11.13
N PRO A 221 0.83 -2.09 11.82
CA PRO A 221 0.83 -3.51 12.15
C PRO A 221 0.85 -4.37 10.88
N ALA A 222 1.64 -5.43 10.86
CA ALA A 222 1.65 -6.37 9.74
C ALA A 222 0.24 -6.94 9.49
N GLY A 223 -0.15 -7.06 8.22
CA GLY A 223 -1.46 -7.59 7.83
C GLY A 223 -2.64 -6.61 7.95
N ASP A 224 -2.49 -5.49 8.65
CA ASP A 224 -3.54 -4.46 8.71
C ASP A 224 -3.47 -3.53 7.50
N GLY A 225 -4.07 -3.97 6.39
CA GLY A 225 -4.07 -3.20 5.14
C GLY A 225 -4.77 -1.85 5.23
N LEU A 226 -5.72 -1.68 6.17
CA LEU A 226 -6.34 -0.39 6.37
C LEU A 226 -5.42 0.56 7.11
N ALA A 227 -4.70 0.09 8.12
CA ALA A 227 -3.65 0.88 8.79
C ALA A 227 -2.56 1.28 7.80
N TYR A 228 -2.07 0.37 6.94
CA TYR A 228 -1.14 0.71 5.88
C TYR A 228 -1.67 1.84 4.99
N ALA A 229 -2.88 1.72 4.48
CA ALA A 229 -3.47 2.72 3.62
C ALA A 229 -3.65 4.08 4.32
N LEU A 230 -4.05 4.10 5.59
CA LEU A 230 -4.22 5.35 6.32
C LEU A 230 -2.88 6.01 6.66
N LEU A 231 -1.91 5.23 7.13
CA LEU A 231 -0.63 5.74 7.62
C LEU A 231 0.30 6.16 6.47
N VAL A 232 0.32 5.40 5.38
CA VAL A 232 1.22 5.63 4.25
C VAL A 232 0.53 6.48 3.17
N ASP A 233 -0.61 6.06 2.64
CA ASP A 233 -1.32 6.81 1.59
C ASP A 233 -1.73 8.20 2.08
N GLY A 234 -2.13 8.32 3.36
CA GLY A 234 -2.51 9.60 3.97
C GLY A 234 -1.37 10.62 3.92
N ALA A 235 -0.17 10.23 4.34
CA ALA A 235 1.00 11.09 4.32
C ALA A 235 1.48 11.37 2.88
N LEU A 236 1.50 10.36 2.01
CA LEU A 236 1.87 10.53 0.59
C LEU A 236 0.93 11.51 -0.14
N LEU A 237 -0.38 11.45 0.11
CA LEU A 237 -1.36 12.37 -0.48
C LEU A 237 -1.20 13.82 -0.02
N ARG A 238 -0.49 14.08 1.07
CA ARG A 238 -0.09 15.43 1.51
C ARG A 238 1.27 15.85 0.98
N GLY A 239 1.97 14.93 0.30
CA GLY A 239 3.27 15.16 -0.29
C GLY A 239 4.42 15.14 0.71
N ALA A 240 4.21 14.49 1.84
CA ALA A 240 5.24 14.25 2.85
C ALA A 240 6.20 13.14 2.40
N THR A 241 7.39 13.09 2.99
CA THR A 241 8.26 11.92 2.89
C THR A 241 7.84 10.91 3.95
N VAL A 242 7.62 9.67 3.54
CA VAL A 242 7.22 8.58 4.45
C VAL A 242 8.37 7.61 4.65
N ILE A 243 8.67 7.34 5.93
CA ILE A 243 9.62 6.31 6.34
C ILE A 243 8.82 5.18 6.96
N ALA A 244 8.80 4.07 6.24
CA ALA A 244 8.06 2.89 6.64
C ALA A 244 8.98 1.92 7.40
N VAL A 245 8.67 1.69 8.67
CA VAL A 245 9.46 0.82 9.56
C VAL A 245 8.54 -0.10 10.37
N ARG A 246 9.14 -1.10 11.02
CA ARG A 246 8.42 -1.87 12.05
C ARG A 246 8.15 -0.97 13.26
N LEU A 247 7.05 -1.21 13.94
CA LEU A 247 6.68 -0.42 15.13
C LEU A 247 7.80 -0.39 16.20
N ALA A 248 8.53 -1.48 16.36
CA ALA A 248 9.63 -1.57 17.30
C ALA A 248 10.80 -0.63 16.97
N ASP A 249 11.00 -0.32 15.69
CA ASP A 249 12.12 0.50 15.19
C ASP A 249 11.73 1.98 15.03
N LEU A 250 10.46 2.31 15.29
CA LEU A 250 9.88 3.62 15.00
C LEU A 250 10.61 4.78 15.68
N ALA A 251 11.01 4.64 16.94
CA ALA A 251 11.73 5.69 17.68
C ALA A 251 13.14 5.92 17.12
N VAL A 252 13.85 4.84 16.78
CA VAL A 252 15.20 4.90 16.21
C VAL A 252 15.16 5.55 14.83
N ALA A 253 14.22 5.12 13.98
CA ALA A 253 14.04 5.70 12.65
C ALA A 253 13.62 7.17 12.72
N ALA A 254 12.74 7.53 13.67
CA ALA A 254 12.34 8.91 13.88
C ALA A 254 13.52 9.82 14.23
N ALA A 255 14.44 9.34 15.06
CA ALA A 255 15.65 10.07 15.42
C ALA A 255 16.63 10.19 14.25
N ALA A 256 16.91 9.07 13.57
CA ALA A 256 17.88 9.00 12.48
C ALA A 256 17.47 9.91 11.31
N ALA A 257 16.18 9.89 10.94
CA ALA A 257 15.65 10.66 9.82
C ALA A 257 15.19 12.08 10.19
N ARG A 258 15.35 12.50 11.44
CA ARG A 258 14.81 13.78 11.93
C ARG A 258 13.32 13.96 11.60
N ALA A 259 12.53 12.91 11.87
CA ALA A 259 11.12 12.94 11.59
C ALA A 259 10.40 14.11 12.30
N THR A 260 9.41 14.67 11.64
CA THR A 260 8.55 15.73 12.21
C THR A 260 7.26 15.17 12.78
N VAL A 261 6.83 14.02 12.25
CA VAL A 261 5.59 13.33 12.65
C VAL A 261 5.85 11.84 12.80
N ALA A 262 5.29 11.24 13.84
CA ALA A 262 5.22 9.79 14.01
C ALA A 262 3.76 9.35 14.06
N LEU A 263 3.37 8.46 13.15
CA LEU A 263 2.06 7.83 13.13
C LEU A 263 2.12 6.53 13.92
N VAL A 264 1.44 6.49 15.05
CA VAL A 264 1.55 5.43 16.05
C VAL A 264 0.19 4.74 16.19
N PRO A 265 0.10 3.41 16.16
CA PRO A 265 -1.15 2.71 16.44
C PRO A 265 -1.71 3.12 17.82
N ARG A 266 -3.04 3.28 17.92
CA ARG A 266 -3.69 3.69 19.17
C ARG A 266 -3.36 2.70 20.27
N GLY A 267 -2.92 3.22 21.41
CA GLY A 267 -2.50 2.42 22.57
C GLY A 267 -1.05 1.93 22.53
N ALA A 268 -0.35 2.05 21.40
CA ALA A 268 1.09 1.79 21.38
C ALA A 268 1.87 2.94 22.04
N ARG A 269 2.95 2.60 22.74
CA ARG A 269 3.89 3.57 23.31
C ARG A 269 5.17 3.54 22.48
N ALA A 270 5.68 4.71 22.15
CA ALA A 270 6.98 4.87 21.51
C ALA A 270 7.70 6.04 22.20
N ASP A 271 8.93 5.80 22.63
CA ASP A 271 9.79 6.85 23.20
C ASP A 271 10.36 7.70 22.07
N LEU A 272 9.55 8.66 21.59
CA LEU A 272 9.90 9.50 20.45
C LEU A 272 10.88 10.61 20.82
N PRO A 273 11.74 11.02 19.88
CA PRO A 273 12.63 12.17 20.09
C PRO A 273 11.84 13.46 20.37
N ALA A 274 12.47 14.38 21.11
CA ALA A 274 11.86 15.69 21.37
C ALA A 274 11.55 16.43 20.04
N GLY A 275 10.36 17.02 19.96
CA GLY A 275 9.90 17.75 18.78
C GLY A 275 9.15 16.91 17.73
N VAL A 276 9.16 15.60 17.84
CA VAL A 276 8.34 14.73 16.97
C VAL A 276 6.89 14.72 17.45
N ARG A 277 5.95 15.05 16.58
CA ARG A 277 4.52 14.99 16.90
C ARG A 277 4.01 13.56 16.80
N ALA A 278 3.62 12.97 17.92
CA ALA A 278 2.97 11.65 17.93
C ALA A 278 1.48 11.76 17.61
N ILE A 279 1.03 11.06 16.58
CA ILE A 279 -0.38 11.04 16.17
C ILE A 279 -0.90 9.61 16.33
N PRO A 280 -1.83 9.34 17.24
CA PRO A 280 -2.44 8.03 17.38
C PRO A 280 -3.41 7.74 16.22
N VAL A 281 -3.31 6.55 15.63
CA VAL A 281 -4.11 6.13 14.48
C VAL A 281 -4.78 4.78 14.75
N GLY A 282 -6.07 4.65 14.43
CA GLY A 282 -6.86 3.43 14.60
C GLY A 282 -8.10 3.64 15.45
#